data_197e55586656cc29ece5d799f3eb7d7e
#
_entry.id   197e55586656cc29ece5d799f3eb7d7e
#
_cell.length_a   1.000
_cell.length_b   1.000
_cell.length_c   1.000
_cell.angle_alpha   90.00
_cell.angle_beta   90.00
_cell.angle_gamma   90.00
#
_symmetry.space_group_name_H-M   'P 1'
#
loop_
_entity.id
_entity.type
_entity.pdbx_description
1 polymer ?
#
loop_
_entity_poly.entity_id
_entity_poly.type
_entity_poly.pdbx_seq_one_letter_code
_entity_poly.pdbx_strand_id
1 'polypeptide(L)'
;FRDMISEAERRRQQGFRLFRVFPHLQGWQPRIAPFRTFLQWLNEQGLPLLVDCPQVGWASELAELTQGSSAPLILVGVHEGNLGEALSAMSACPNLYLETSGLKQPDGYEMVAATVGVERLIFGSGAPLHYFASALLPLLHSSLSDEEKRKVLVDNLRRLVQA
;
A
#
# COMPACT_ATOMS: atom_id res chain seq x y z
N PHE A 1 -7.27 9.44 17.76
CA PHE A 1 -7.47 10.24 16.53
C PHE A 1 -7.32 11.75 16.71
N ARG A 2 -7.59 12.31 17.92
CA ARG A 2 -7.56 13.78 18.15
C ARG A 2 -6.24 14.44 17.76
N ASP A 3 -5.12 13.70 17.92
CA ASP A 3 -3.78 14.23 17.74
C ASP A 3 -3.03 13.59 16.54
N MET A 4 -3.73 12.83 15.68
CA MET A 4 -3.08 12.07 14.60
C MET A 4 -2.38 13.01 13.60
N ILE A 5 -3.03 14.09 13.19
CA ILE A 5 -2.45 15.06 12.25
C ILE A 5 -1.31 15.83 12.92
N SER A 6 -1.47 16.28 14.15
CA SER A 6 -0.40 16.99 14.90
C SER A 6 0.83 16.10 15.09
N GLU A 7 0.64 14.82 15.42
CA GLU A 7 1.76 13.87 15.53
C GLU A 7 2.41 13.60 14.18
N ALA A 8 1.61 13.41 13.13
CA ALA A 8 2.14 13.20 11.78
C ALA A 8 2.93 14.42 11.29
N GLU A 9 2.46 15.64 11.54
CA GLU A 9 3.18 16.87 11.20
C GLU A 9 4.51 16.96 11.98
N ARG A 10 4.49 16.65 13.28
CA ARG A 10 5.71 16.62 14.09
C ARG A 10 6.73 15.59 13.53
N ARG A 11 6.26 14.40 13.09
CA ARG A 11 7.13 13.39 12.49
C ARG A 11 7.63 13.83 11.11
N ARG A 12 6.79 14.46 10.32
CA ARG A 12 7.20 15.03 9.03
C ARG A 12 8.35 16.03 9.18
N GLN A 13 8.28 16.90 10.19
CA GLN A 13 9.36 17.86 10.53
C GLN A 13 10.66 17.17 10.95
N GLN A 14 10.56 15.95 11.52
CA GLN A 14 11.72 15.10 11.85
C GLN A 14 12.26 14.32 10.63
N GLY A 15 11.68 14.49 9.45
CA GLY A 15 12.13 13.85 8.22
C GLY A 15 11.38 12.57 7.83
N PHE A 16 10.36 12.15 8.59
CA PHE A 16 9.53 11.02 8.19
C PHE A 16 8.72 11.36 6.93
N ARG A 17 8.73 10.49 5.93
CA ARG A 17 8.07 10.66 4.64
C ARG A 17 7.03 9.58 4.32
N LEU A 18 6.87 8.60 5.19
CA LEU A 18 5.95 7.48 5.02
C LEU A 18 5.28 7.18 6.35
N PHE A 19 3.96 7.06 6.35
CA PHE A 19 3.16 6.73 7.54
C PHE A 19 2.49 5.38 7.35
N ARG A 20 2.13 4.73 8.46
CA ARG A 20 1.36 3.49 8.43
C ARG A 20 0.26 3.54 9.48
N VAL A 21 -0.91 3.02 9.13
CA VAL A 21 -2.05 2.82 10.02
C VAL A 21 -2.49 1.36 9.99
N PHE A 22 -3.06 0.90 11.11
CA PHE A 22 -3.45 -0.49 11.33
C PHE A 22 -4.94 -0.57 11.71
N PRO A 23 -5.88 -0.23 10.80
CA PRO A 23 -7.30 -0.17 11.13
C PRO A 23 -7.81 -1.47 11.75
N HIS A 24 -7.46 -2.61 11.15
CA HIS A 24 -7.87 -3.93 11.63
C HIS A 24 -7.40 -4.22 13.06
N LEU A 25 -6.11 -4.02 13.34
CA LEU A 25 -5.53 -4.25 14.66
C LEU A 25 -6.02 -3.25 15.71
N GLN A 26 -6.36 -2.04 15.29
CA GLN A 26 -6.83 -0.96 16.16
C GLN A 26 -8.37 -0.94 16.30
N GLY A 27 -9.08 -1.87 15.65
CA GLY A 27 -10.51 -2.06 15.80
C GLY A 27 -11.39 -0.96 15.19
N TRP A 28 -10.95 -0.33 14.10
CA TRP A 28 -11.75 0.68 13.39
C TRP A 28 -11.81 0.40 11.87
N GLN A 29 -12.80 0.99 11.22
CA GLN A 29 -13.04 0.84 9.78
C GLN A 29 -12.56 2.07 9.01
N PRO A 30 -12.11 1.95 7.74
CA PRO A 30 -11.59 3.06 6.95
C PRO A 30 -12.56 4.24 6.77
N ARG A 31 -13.88 4.00 6.81
CA ARG A 31 -14.90 5.05 6.57
C ARG A 31 -15.09 6.05 7.71
N ILE A 32 -14.40 5.92 8.85
CA ILE A 32 -14.55 6.85 9.97
C ILE A 32 -14.10 8.27 9.61
N ALA A 33 -14.83 9.28 10.10
CA ALA A 33 -14.56 10.68 9.78
C ALA A 33 -13.14 11.14 10.12
N PRO A 34 -12.52 10.79 11.27
CA PRO A 34 -11.14 11.19 11.56
C PRO A 34 -10.11 10.66 10.57
N PHE A 35 -10.31 9.44 10.03
CA PHE A 35 -9.41 8.90 9.01
C PHE A 35 -9.56 9.62 7.67
N ARG A 36 -10.78 9.98 7.29
CA ARG A 36 -11.03 10.80 6.09
C ARG A 36 -10.30 12.15 6.17
N THR A 37 -10.38 12.83 7.32
CA THR A 37 -9.64 14.08 7.55
C THR A 37 -8.14 13.89 7.45
N PHE A 38 -7.62 12.77 7.94
CA PHE A 38 -6.20 12.42 7.82
C PHE A 38 -5.77 12.17 6.37
N LEU A 39 -6.60 11.47 5.59
CA LEU A 39 -6.34 11.27 4.16
C LEU A 39 -6.31 12.58 3.38
N GLN A 40 -7.19 13.52 3.70
CA GLN A 40 -7.18 14.86 3.11
C GLN A 40 -5.89 15.60 3.41
N TRP A 41 -5.47 15.60 4.69
CA TRP A 41 -4.20 16.21 5.09
C TRP A 41 -3.00 15.57 4.38
N LEU A 42 -2.95 14.23 4.28
CA LEU A 42 -1.89 13.52 3.54
C LEU A 42 -1.85 13.94 2.07
N ASN A 43 -3.03 14.09 1.43
CA ASN A 43 -3.12 14.54 0.05
C ASN A 43 -2.58 15.97 -0.14
N GLU A 44 -2.88 16.88 0.78
CA GLU A 44 -2.36 18.25 0.79
C GLU A 44 -0.84 18.29 0.94
N GLN A 45 -0.27 17.33 1.68
CA GLN A 45 1.17 17.21 1.92
C GLN A 45 1.91 16.38 0.86
N GLY A 46 1.20 15.69 -0.05
CA GLY A 46 1.77 14.75 -1.01
C GLY A 46 2.42 13.53 -0.37
N LEU A 47 2.00 13.12 0.83
CA LEU A 47 2.64 12.07 1.63
C LEU A 47 1.99 10.71 1.42
N PRO A 48 2.78 9.65 1.18
CA PRO A 48 2.27 8.29 1.06
C PRO A 48 1.85 7.69 2.40
N LEU A 49 0.83 6.82 2.36
CA LEU A 49 0.30 6.10 3.51
C LEU A 49 0.24 4.60 3.23
N LEU A 50 0.77 3.77 4.14
CA LEU A 50 0.47 2.34 4.19
C LEU A 50 -0.78 2.11 5.05
N VAL A 51 -1.74 1.34 4.51
CA VAL A 51 -2.98 0.99 5.21
C VAL A 51 -3.13 -0.52 5.21
N ASP A 52 -3.26 -1.13 6.40
CA ASP A 52 -3.60 -2.54 6.49
C ASP A 52 -5.00 -2.79 5.88
N CYS A 53 -5.06 -3.68 4.90
CA CYS A 53 -6.23 -3.97 4.08
C CYS A 53 -6.46 -5.50 3.94
N PRO A 54 -6.56 -6.25 5.06
CA PRO A 54 -6.71 -7.70 5.00
C PRO A 54 -8.14 -8.17 4.74
N GLN A 55 -9.14 -7.28 4.78
CA GLN A 55 -10.55 -7.64 4.68
C GLN A 55 -11.12 -7.34 3.29
N VAL A 56 -11.98 -8.25 2.81
CA VAL A 56 -12.78 -8.02 1.61
C VAL A 56 -13.68 -6.78 1.80
N GLY A 57 -13.80 -5.97 0.78
CA GLY A 57 -14.54 -4.71 0.79
C GLY A 57 -13.67 -3.48 1.12
N TRP A 58 -12.53 -3.66 1.78
CA TRP A 58 -11.71 -2.53 2.22
C TRP A 58 -10.94 -1.85 1.10
N ALA A 59 -10.47 -2.60 0.10
CA ALA A 59 -9.78 -1.99 -1.04
C ALA A 59 -10.73 -1.10 -1.85
N SER A 60 -11.97 -1.54 -2.05
CA SER A 60 -13.02 -0.75 -2.70
C SER A 60 -13.37 0.50 -1.89
N GLU A 61 -13.53 0.36 -0.58
CA GLU A 61 -13.81 1.49 0.32
C GLU A 61 -12.67 2.53 0.32
N LEU A 62 -11.41 2.08 0.36
CA LEU A 62 -10.24 2.97 0.30
C LEU A 62 -10.14 3.67 -1.06
N ALA A 63 -10.47 3.00 -2.16
CA ALA A 63 -10.55 3.61 -3.48
C ALA A 63 -11.58 4.74 -3.53
N GLU A 64 -12.79 4.52 -2.99
CA GLU A 64 -13.83 5.55 -2.91
C GLU A 64 -13.37 6.74 -2.05
N LEU A 65 -12.76 6.48 -0.90
CA LEU A 65 -12.29 7.54 0.02
C LEU A 65 -11.15 8.40 -0.56
N THR A 66 -10.36 7.84 -1.48
CA THR A 66 -9.21 8.53 -2.09
C THR A 66 -9.45 8.92 -3.55
N GLN A 67 -10.69 8.84 -4.02
CA GLN A 67 -11.05 9.28 -5.36
C GLN A 67 -10.68 10.75 -5.58
N GLY A 68 -9.92 11.02 -6.65
CA GLY A 68 -9.40 12.37 -6.93
C GLY A 68 -8.18 12.78 -6.10
N SER A 69 -7.72 11.95 -5.18
CA SER A 69 -6.46 12.17 -4.46
C SER A 69 -5.26 11.80 -5.33
N SER A 70 -4.17 12.56 -5.20
CA SER A 70 -2.87 12.24 -5.81
C SER A 70 -1.89 11.58 -4.83
N ALA A 71 -2.15 11.67 -3.52
CA ALA A 71 -1.30 11.05 -2.50
C ALA A 71 -1.32 9.52 -2.63
N PRO A 72 -0.14 8.87 -2.65
CA PRO A 72 -0.06 7.42 -2.77
C PRO A 72 -0.65 6.70 -1.56
N LEU A 73 -1.57 5.75 -1.79
CA LEU A 73 -2.09 4.86 -0.77
C LEU A 73 -1.64 3.43 -1.05
N ILE A 74 -0.90 2.84 -0.13
CA ILE A 74 -0.29 1.52 -0.28
C ILE A 74 -1.09 0.51 0.55
N LEU A 75 -1.77 -0.41 -0.13
CA LEU A 75 -2.56 -1.48 0.48
C LEU A 75 -1.62 -2.56 1.02
N VAL A 76 -1.70 -2.86 2.31
CA VAL A 76 -0.88 -3.85 3.01
C VAL A 76 -1.73 -5.03 3.43
N GLY A 77 -1.20 -6.25 3.34
CA GLY A 77 -1.89 -7.47 3.77
C GLY A 77 -2.96 -7.95 2.79
N VAL A 78 -2.91 -7.50 1.53
CA VAL A 78 -3.69 -8.08 0.45
C VAL A 78 -3.19 -9.51 0.18
N HIS A 79 -4.08 -10.46 0.07
CA HIS A 79 -3.80 -11.89 -0.08
C HIS A 79 -4.74 -12.51 -1.13
N GLU A 80 -4.65 -13.82 -1.38
CA GLU A 80 -5.43 -14.51 -2.41
C GLU A 80 -6.94 -14.27 -2.31
N GLY A 81 -7.47 -14.14 -1.09
CA GLY A 81 -8.91 -13.96 -0.85
C GLY A 81 -9.48 -12.59 -1.23
N ASN A 82 -8.65 -11.55 -1.34
CA ASN A 82 -9.08 -10.19 -1.68
C ASN A 82 -8.26 -9.53 -2.80
N LEU A 83 -7.33 -10.25 -3.44
CA LEU A 83 -6.50 -9.71 -4.51
C LEU A 83 -7.33 -9.22 -5.71
N GLY A 84 -8.35 -9.99 -6.12
CA GLY A 84 -9.21 -9.60 -7.24
C GLY A 84 -9.93 -8.27 -7.00
N GLU A 85 -10.42 -8.06 -5.77
CA GLU A 85 -11.00 -6.78 -5.36
C GLU A 85 -9.96 -5.66 -5.38
N ALA A 86 -8.77 -5.90 -4.80
CA ALA A 86 -7.70 -4.92 -4.78
C ALA A 86 -7.27 -4.49 -6.19
N LEU A 87 -7.15 -5.43 -7.14
CA LEU A 87 -6.83 -5.14 -8.53
C LEU A 87 -7.92 -4.30 -9.22
N SER A 88 -9.19 -4.61 -8.96
CA SER A 88 -10.31 -3.81 -9.47
C SER A 88 -10.27 -2.38 -8.94
N ALA A 89 -10.06 -2.21 -7.62
CA ALA A 89 -9.91 -0.93 -6.97
C ALA A 89 -8.70 -0.14 -7.51
N MET A 90 -7.56 -0.79 -7.67
CA MET A 90 -6.34 -0.20 -8.22
C MET A 90 -6.52 0.22 -9.69
N SER A 91 -7.26 -0.53 -10.49
CA SER A 91 -7.54 -0.17 -11.89
C SER A 91 -8.38 1.10 -12.00
N ALA A 92 -9.31 1.31 -11.08
CA ALA A 92 -10.14 2.50 -11.01
C ALA A 92 -9.43 3.71 -10.37
N CYS A 93 -8.43 3.47 -9.51
CA CYS A 93 -7.80 4.49 -8.66
C CYS A 93 -6.28 4.49 -8.86
N PRO A 94 -5.71 5.42 -9.65
CA PRO A 94 -4.28 5.39 -10.02
C PRO A 94 -3.33 5.67 -8.85
N ASN A 95 -3.78 6.22 -7.75
CA ASN A 95 -2.97 6.46 -6.56
C ASN A 95 -2.88 5.27 -5.57
N LEU A 96 -3.55 4.15 -5.87
CA LEU A 96 -3.43 2.92 -5.07
C LEU A 96 -2.22 2.09 -5.50
N TYR A 97 -1.49 1.58 -4.54
CA TYR A 97 -0.34 0.67 -4.68
C TYR A 97 -0.57 -0.58 -3.84
N LEU A 98 0.15 -1.66 -4.11
CA LEU A 98 0.05 -2.92 -3.38
C LEU A 98 1.40 -3.27 -2.76
N GLU A 99 1.44 -3.49 -1.45
CA GLU A 99 2.58 -4.01 -0.71
C GLU A 99 2.56 -5.55 -0.76
N THR A 100 3.72 -6.15 -1.01
CA THR A 100 3.80 -7.54 -1.47
C THR A 100 3.88 -8.61 -0.38
N SER A 101 3.91 -8.27 0.92
CA SER A 101 4.10 -9.28 1.99
C SER A 101 2.99 -10.33 2.06
N GLY A 102 1.79 -9.99 1.59
CA GLY A 102 0.65 -10.90 1.50
C GLY A 102 0.54 -11.66 0.17
N LEU A 103 1.33 -11.31 -0.83
CA LEU A 103 1.25 -11.85 -2.19
C LEU A 103 2.01 -13.17 -2.29
N LYS A 104 1.38 -14.27 -1.87
CA LYS A 104 2.01 -15.60 -1.74
C LYS A 104 1.46 -16.64 -2.72
N GLN A 105 0.40 -16.32 -3.44
CA GLN A 105 -0.19 -17.22 -4.45
C GLN A 105 0.68 -17.30 -5.70
N PRO A 106 0.64 -18.43 -6.42
CA PRO A 106 1.29 -18.56 -7.73
C PRO A 106 0.84 -17.43 -8.68
N ASP A 107 1.75 -16.95 -9.51
CA ASP A 107 1.53 -15.90 -10.52
C ASP A 107 0.98 -14.58 -9.97
N GLY A 108 1.05 -14.35 -8.66
CA GLY A 108 0.50 -13.15 -8.03
C GLY A 108 1.18 -11.87 -8.51
N TYR A 109 2.49 -11.89 -8.66
CA TYR A 109 3.26 -10.75 -9.19
C TYR A 109 2.91 -10.46 -10.64
N GLU A 110 2.81 -11.51 -11.46
CA GLU A 110 2.45 -11.45 -12.87
C GLU A 110 1.04 -10.90 -13.07
N MET A 111 0.08 -11.36 -12.25
CA MET A 111 -1.30 -10.86 -12.31
C MET A 111 -1.38 -9.36 -12.00
N VAL A 112 -0.67 -8.89 -10.97
CA VAL A 112 -0.63 -7.46 -10.64
C VAL A 112 0.05 -6.68 -11.75
N ALA A 113 1.22 -7.13 -12.23
CA ALA A 113 1.97 -6.48 -13.30
C ALA A 113 1.16 -6.37 -14.60
N ALA A 114 0.45 -7.43 -14.98
CA ALA A 114 -0.40 -7.45 -16.18
C ALA A 114 -1.65 -6.56 -16.06
N THR A 115 -2.19 -6.40 -14.84
CA THR A 115 -3.45 -5.67 -14.63
C THR A 115 -3.24 -4.18 -14.43
N VAL A 116 -2.27 -3.79 -13.59
CA VAL A 116 -2.08 -2.40 -13.17
C VAL A 116 -0.65 -1.88 -13.34
N GLY A 117 0.26 -2.73 -13.78
CA GLY A 117 1.67 -2.40 -13.98
C GLY A 117 2.55 -2.68 -12.75
N VAL A 118 3.79 -3.09 -13.03
CA VAL A 118 4.80 -3.42 -12.01
C VAL A 118 5.16 -2.21 -11.13
N GLU A 119 4.99 -1.01 -11.65
CA GLU A 119 5.23 0.27 -10.95
C GLU A 119 4.30 0.49 -9.75
N ARG A 120 3.25 -0.32 -9.65
CA ARG A 120 2.25 -0.27 -8.57
C ARG A 120 2.54 -1.27 -7.44
N LEU A 121 3.59 -2.09 -7.57
CA LEU A 121 4.06 -3.04 -6.55
C LEU A 121 5.13 -2.41 -5.66
N ILE A 122 4.99 -2.56 -4.35
CA ILE A 122 5.95 -2.10 -3.34
C ILE A 122 6.39 -3.32 -2.53
N PHE A 123 7.68 -3.62 -2.50
CA PHE A 123 8.18 -4.75 -1.72
C PHE A 123 7.99 -4.52 -0.22
N GLY A 124 7.40 -5.49 0.44
CA GLY A 124 7.32 -5.59 1.88
C GLY A 124 7.63 -7.02 2.35
N SER A 125 8.41 -7.14 3.40
CA SER A 125 8.79 -8.44 3.95
C SER A 125 7.79 -8.99 4.98
N GLY A 126 6.98 -8.12 5.59
CA GLY A 126 6.17 -8.47 6.76
C GLY A 126 6.98 -8.77 8.02
N ALA A 127 8.30 -8.53 8.01
CA ALA A 127 9.14 -8.72 9.20
C ALA A 127 8.76 -7.72 10.30
N PRO A 128 8.86 -8.09 11.60
CA PRO A 128 9.36 -9.38 12.14
C PRO A 128 8.28 -10.47 12.26
N LEU A 129 7.03 -10.22 11.81
CA LEU A 129 5.90 -11.16 11.94
C LEU A 129 6.06 -12.38 11.01
N HIS A 130 6.75 -12.19 9.88
CA HIS A 130 7.03 -13.23 8.90
C HIS A 130 8.53 -13.32 8.60
N TYR A 131 8.97 -14.49 8.16
CA TYR A 131 10.35 -14.65 7.67
C TYR A 131 10.54 -13.84 6.40
N PHE A 132 11.61 -13.07 6.33
CA PHE A 132 11.97 -12.27 5.16
C PHE A 132 11.97 -13.08 3.85
N ALA A 133 12.51 -14.31 3.91
CA ALA A 133 12.56 -15.20 2.76
C ALA A 133 11.17 -15.54 2.18
N SER A 134 10.12 -15.60 3.01
CA SER A 134 8.77 -15.93 2.55
C SER A 134 8.15 -14.85 1.64
N ALA A 135 8.63 -13.62 1.73
CA ALA A 135 8.21 -12.53 0.85
C ALA A 135 9.18 -12.35 -0.33
N LEU A 136 10.49 -12.57 -0.11
CA LEU A 136 11.48 -12.36 -1.15
C LEU A 136 11.49 -13.47 -2.20
N LEU A 137 11.41 -14.73 -1.81
CA LEU A 137 11.52 -15.86 -2.74
C LEU A 137 10.42 -15.86 -3.83
N PRO A 138 9.14 -15.60 -3.53
CA PRO A 138 8.12 -15.49 -4.58
C PRO A 138 8.46 -14.44 -5.63
N LEU A 139 8.96 -13.27 -5.22
CA LEU A 139 9.41 -12.24 -6.17
C LEU A 139 10.61 -12.70 -7.01
N LEU A 140 11.63 -13.31 -6.38
CA LEU A 140 12.81 -13.78 -7.11
C LEU A 140 12.48 -14.87 -8.13
N HIS A 141 11.52 -15.74 -7.80
CA HIS A 141 11.07 -16.84 -8.68
C HIS A 141 9.95 -16.46 -9.65
N SER A 142 9.42 -15.22 -9.57
CA SER A 142 8.44 -14.73 -10.53
C SER A 142 9.06 -14.62 -11.94
N SER A 143 8.20 -14.60 -12.95
CA SER A 143 8.61 -14.42 -14.36
C SER A 143 8.93 -12.97 -14.72
N LEU A 144 8.86 -12.03 -13.76
CA LEU A 144 9.26 -10.64 -13.96
C LEU A 144 10.75 -10.57 -14.32
N SER A 145 11.10 -9.64 -15.21
CA SER A 145 12.50 -9.35 -15.54
C SER A 145 13.27 -8.80 -14.32
N ASP A 146 14.59 -8.86 -14.36
CA ASP A 146 15.43 -8.33 -13.28
C ASP A 146 15.24 -6.82 -13.07
N GLU A 147 14.94 -6.07 -14.14
CA GLU A 147 14.61 -4.66 -14.06
C GLU A 147 13.28 -4.44 -13.31
N GLU A 148 12.25 -5.22 -13.61
CA GLU A 148 10.94 -5.16 -12.93
C GLU A 148 11.06 -5.57 -11.46
N LYS A 149 11.83 -6.64 -11.15
CA LYS A 149 12.13 -7.03 -9.77
C LYS A 149 12.83 -5.90 -9.00
N ARG A 150 13.76 -5.21 -9.62
CA ARG A 150 14.44 -4.06 -9.01
C ARG A 150 13.46 -2.90 -8.74
N LYS A 151 12.54 -2.61 -9.67
CA LYS A 151 11.47 -1.63 -9.45
C LYS A 151 10.65 -1.96 -8.21
N VAL A 152 10.20 -3.21 -8.09
CA VAL A 152 9.41 -3.66 -6.92
C VAL A 152 10.22 -3.55 -5.63
N LEU A 153 11.48 -4.01 -5.64
CA LEU A 153 12.33 -4.06 -4.44
C LEU A 153 12.72 -2.67 -3.92
N VAL A 154 12.94 -1.69 -4.81
CA VAL A 154 13.59 -0.43 -4.44
C VAL A 154 12.94 0.79 -5.08
N ASP A 155 12.84 0.82 -6.42
CA ASP A 155 12.66 2.09 -7.13
C ASP A 155 11.25 2.65 -6.94
N ASN A 156 10.23 1.79 -6.86
CA ASN A 156 8.85 2.22 -6.70
C ASN A 156 8.63 2.95 -5.38
N LEU A 157 9.07 2.36 -4.24
CA LEU A 157 8.95 3.03 -2.95
C LEU A 157 9.79 4.31 -2.90
N ARG A 158 11.02 4.26 -3.42
CA ARG A 158 11.90 5.45 -3.47
C ARG A 158 11.23 6.62 -4.17
N ARG A 159 10.59 6.37 -5.31
CA ARG A 159 9.85 7.40 -6.05
C ARG A 159 8.73 8.03 -5.21
N LEU A 160 7.98 7.23 -4.44
CA LEU A 160 6.86 7.73 -3.64
C LEU A 160 7.28 8.56 -2.43
N VAL A 161 8.46 8.28 -1.84
CA VAL A 161 8.93 9.00 -0.63
C VAL A 161 9.84 10.19 -0.93
N GLN A 162 10.28 10.34 -2.19
CA GLN A 162 11.13 11.44 -2.64
C GLN A 162 10.38 12.51 -3.45
N ALA A 163 9.12 12.24 -3.78
CA ALA A 163 8.27 13.15 -4.55
C ALA A 163 7.90 14.43 -3.79
#